data_90b3124ca5e36eddab629c96e29e4d29
#
_entry.id   90b3124ca5e36eddab629c96e29e4d29
#
_cell.length_a   1.000
_cell.length_b   1.000
_cell.length_c   1.000
_cell.angle_alpha   90.00
_cell.angle_beta   90.00
_cell.angle_gamma   90.00
#
_symmetry.space_group_name_H-M   'P 1'
#
loop_
_entity.id
_entity.type
_entity.pdbx_description
1 polymer ?
#
loop_
_entity_poly.entity_id
_entity_poly.type
_entity_poly.pdbx_seq_one_letter_code
_entity_poly.pdbx_strand_id
1 'polypeptide(L)'
;MGIYKHYFNKYKFLFFMAVSCVFLEAICDLLQPTIMARIIDEGVRSSQVETVIKLGLLMLMITAFGACFAATRNILSSKVSQSFGADLRYDVFSKIISFSEISADKIESGSLITRMTNDTSQVIQFVNSMMRIFFKAPITCIGSIILAVMLSPQLSLILFLVVAIVAAFIVISMKMSYTRFAKVQYAIDKVNTVVQEYLMGIRLVKAFGRYEEEEGKFDCANTDLSSKTVASQIVIAYFSPLMSLTISIGIALILYIGSILFGNRDIEVGKVAAFINYMAQILVSLIMITNVFNTFVRTKASTERIDEVLNSEEDFKGSEQTLKHGSGELAFNDVTFAYPNGSGIPTIKNLTFKVNRGETLAIIGPTGSGKSTLAWLCLHFYDVEKGTIYLNGTDIKTLDCNTLRDNIALAPQKSMLFTGTVFENIAWGNPNALKEEVIQAARAAQADEFIQKIPDQYESILGQSGVNLSGGQKQRISIARALVKKSPVLILDDCTSALDAVTEAKVRRCLKNIDTQKTVIMITQRIGTAMFADKILVLDNGVNVGFGSHKELLNSCKTYKGIFDSQIGDDLNRGNTYV
;
A
#
# COMPACT_ATOMS: atom_id res chain seq x y z
N MET A 1 5.77 17.29 5.19
CA MET A 1 5.13 18.60 4.85
C MET A 1 5.13 18.93 3.35
N GLY A 2 6.02 18.37 2.54
CA GLY A 2 6.08 18.56 1.09
C GLY A 2 4.81 18.16 0.34
N ILE A 3 4.23 17.00 0.68
CA ILE A 3 3.01 16.46 0.07
C ILE A 3 1.87 17.49 0.14
N TYR A 4 1.56 18.00 1.33
CA TYR A 4 0.45 18.95 1.51
C TYR A 4 0.62 20.25 0.70
N LYS A 5 1.87 20.74 0.57
CA LYS A 5 2.17 21.97 -0.18
C LYS A 5 1.90 21.81 -1.68
N HIS A 6 2.21 20.64 -2.24
CA HIS A 6 1.98 20.34 -3.65
C HIS A 6 0.49 20.42 -4.00
N TYR A 7 -0.36 19.73 -3.24
CA TYR A 7 -1.80 19.71 -3.51
C TYR A 7 -2.54 20.97 -3.03
N PHE A 8 -2.02 21.69 -2.01
CA PHE A 8 -2.65 22.91 -1.50
C PHE A 8 -2.84 23.95 -2.62
N ASN A 9 -1.86 24.13 -3.48
CA ASN A 9 -1.96 25.07 -4.58
C ASN A 9 -3.11 24.76 -5.55
N LYS A 10 -3.41 23.48 -5.76
CA LYS A 10 -4.50 23.03 -6.63
C LYS A 10 -5.88 23.34 -6.04
N TYR A 11 -6.03 23.21 -4.72
CA TYR A 11 -7.33 23.32 -4.03
C TYR A 11 -7.48 24.58 -3.18
N LYS A 12 -6.53 25.52 -3.18
CA LYS A 12 -6.48 26.69 -2.29
C LYS A 12 -7.76 27.52 -2.31
N PHE A 13 -8.38 27.75 -3.47
CA PHE A 13 -9.60 28.56 -3.57
C PHE A 13 -10.77 27.93 -2.82
N LEU A 14 -11.03 26.64 -3.06
CA LEU A 14 -12.10 25.90 -2.37
C LEU A 14 -11.81 25.74 -0.87
N PHE A 15 -10.53 25.61 -0.52
CA PHE A 15 -10.09 25.56 0.87
C PHE A 15 -10.41 26.87 1.60
N PHE A 16 -10.01 28.01 1.06
CA PHE A 16 -10.30 29.31 1.67
C PHE A 16 -11.81 29.60 1.73
N MET A 17 -12.56 29.22 0.71
CA MET A 17 -14.02 29.34 0.71
C MET A 17 -14.66 28.51 1.83
N ALA A 18 -14.19 27.27 2.04
CA ALA A 18 -14.67 26.44 3.15
C ALA A 18 -14.32 27.03 4.52
N VAL A 19 -13.08 27.54 4.69
CA VAL A 19 -12.64 28.21 5.94
C VAL A 19 -13.45 29.49 6.19
N SER A 20 -13.78 30.27 5.16
CA SER A 20 -14.66 31.44 5.28
C SER A 20 -16.06 31.05 5.75
N CYS A 21 -16.62 29.95 5.23
CA CYS A 21 -17.89 29.41 5.71
C CYS A 21 -17.82 28.98 7.18
N VAL A 22 -16.69 28.37 7.62
CA VAL A 22 -16.45 28.03 9.04
C VAL A 22 -16.48 29.27 9.92
N PHE A 23 -15.83 30.35 9.49
CA PHE A 23 -15.78 31.59 10.23
C PHE A 23 -17.18 32.21 10.39
N LEU A 24 -17.95 32.28 9.29
CA LEU A 24 -19.33 32.81 9.30
C LEU A 24 -20.27 31.94 10.15
N GLU A 25 -20.16 30.61 10.05
CA GLU A 25 -20.89 29.65 10.91
C GLU A 25 -20.56 29.90 12.39
N ALA A 26 -19.26 30.01 12.74
CA ALA A 26 -18.84 30.25 14.10
C ALA A 26 -19.37 31.59 14.68
N ILE A 27 -19.44 32.64 13.86
CA ILE A 27 -20.06 33.92 14.26
C ILE A 27 -21.56 33.72 14.54
N CYS A 28 -22.26 33.00 13.68
CA CYS A 28 -23.69 32.69 13.90
C CYS A 28 -23.88 31.94 15.21
N ASP A 29 -23.06 30.91 15.48
CA ASP A 29 -23.12 30.14 16.73
C ASP A 29 -22.82 31.00 17.97
N LEU A 30 -21.87 31.94 17.88
CA LEU A 30 -21.47 32.85 18.97
C LEU A 30 -22.53 33.90 19.29
N LEU A 31 -23.32 34.34 18.30
CA LEU A 31 -24.37 35.34 18.50
C LEU A 31 -25.61 34.79 19.20
N GLN A 32 -25.87 33.46 19.11
CA GLN A 32 -27.09 32.85 19.67
C GLN A 32 -27.25 33.10 21.19
N PRO A 33 -26.24 32.84 22.05
CA PRO A 33 -26.38 33.08 23.48
C PRO A 33 -26.61 34.56 23.83
N THR A 34 -26.01 35.49 23.08
CA THR A 34 -26.20 36.94 23.28
C THR A 34 -27.63 37.38 22.94
N ILE A 35 -28.19 36.86 21.83
CA ILE A 35 -29.57 37.15 21.43
C ILE A 35 -30.53 36.53 22.44
N MET A 36 -30.27 35.30 22.91
CA MET A 36 -31.06 34.64 23.95
C MET A 36 -31.09 35.47 25.23
N ALA A 37 -29.96 36.08 25.64
CA ALA A 37 -29.90 36.99 26.79
C ALA A 37 -30.85 38.17 26.60
N ARG A 38 -30.84 38.82 25.42
CA ARG A 38 -31.74 39.95 25.12
C ARG A 38 -33.21 39.53 25.10
N ILE A 39 -33.55 38.36 24.57
CA ILE A 39 -34.91 37.84 24.61
C ILE A 39 -35.41 37.74 26.06
N ILE A 40 -34.58 37.25 26.98
CA ILE A 40 -34.93 37.10 28.39
C ILE A 40 -35.03 38.47 29.06
N ASP A 41 -34.05 39.35 28.88
CA ASP A 41 -33.95 40.60 29.63
C ASP A 41 -34.86 41.68 29.09
N GLU A 42 -34.95 41.89 27.77
CA GLU A 42 -35.76 42.93 27.12
C GLU A 42 -37.20 42.47 26.81
N GLY A 43 -37.37 41.16 26.51
CA GLY A 43 -38.65 40.60 26.10
C GLY A 43 -39.46 40.03 27.27
N VAL A 44 -38.94 38.98 27.90
CA VAL A 44 -39.68 38.22 28.92
C VAL A 44 -39.84 39.04 30.21
N ARG A 45 -38.77 39.63 30.70
CA ARG A 45 -38.76 40.43 31.91
C ARG A 45 -39.65 41.66 31.82
N SER A 46 -39.71 42.30 30.62
CA SER A 46 -40.52 43.49 30.36
C SER A 46 -41.94 43.12 29.90
N SER A 47 -42.30 41.84 29.81
CA SER A 47 -43.60 41.32 29.33
C SER A 47 -43.98 41.84 27.91
N GLN A 48 -42.96 42.12 27.07
CA GLN A 48 -43.14 42.62 25.72
C GLN A 48 -43.13 41.47 24.70
N VAL A 49 -44.31 40.91 24.40
CA VAL A 49 -44.45 39.79 23.47
C VAL A 49 -43.92 40.11 22.07
N GLU A 50 -44.12 41.36 21.58
CA GLU A 50 -43.63 41.79 20.28
C GLU A 50 -42.08 41.72 20.19
N THR A 51 -41.39 42.17 21.23
CA THR A 51 -39.90 42.08 21.32
C THR A 51 -39.41 40.63 21.32
N VAL A 52 -40.12 39.73 22.05
CA VAL A 52 -39.79 38.30 22.05
C VAL A 52 -39.95 37.70 20.66
N ILE A 53 -41.04 38.01 19.94
CA ILE A 53 -41.25 37.51 18.58
C ILE A 53 -40.21 38.03 17.64
N LYS A 54 -39.89 39.33 17.68
CA LYS A 54 -38.92 39.98 16.80
C LYS A 54 -37.49 39.43 16.98
N LEU A 55 -37.04 39.30 18.22
CA LEU A 55 -35.72 38.73 18.53
C LEU A 55 -35.69 37.22 18.29
N GLY A 56 -36.78 36.52 18.53
CA GLY A 56 -36.93 35.10 18.20
C GLY A 56 -36.82 34.83 16.71
N LEU A 57 -37.47 35.63 15.88
CA LEU A 57 -37.34 35.55 14.42
C LEU A 57 -35.91 35.88 13.95
N LEU A 58 -35.28 36.88 14.57
CA LEU A 58 -33.84 37.19 14.29
C LEU A 58 -32.94 35.99 14.63
N MET A 59 -33.16 35.34 15.78
CA MET A 59 -32.41 34.16 16.21
C MET A 59 -32.62 32.99 15.22
N LEU A 60 -33.84 32.76 14.75
CA LEU A 60 -34.15 31.76 13.74
C LEU A 60 -33.47 32.05 12.40
N MET A 61 -33.46 33.30 11.96
CA MET A 61 -32.74 33.69 10.73
C MET A 61 -31.25 33.43 10.85
N ILE A 62 -30.60 33.86 11.94
CA ILE A 62 -29.18 33.63 12.17
C ILE A 62 -28.85 32.14 12.21
N THR A 63 -29.70 31.34 12.87
CA THR A 63 -29.54 29.87 12.89
C THR A 63 -29.67 29.26 11.50
N ALA A 64 -30.62 29.72 10.69
CA ALA A 64 -30.80 29.28 9.32
C ALA A 64 -29.60 29.62 8.43
N PHE A 65 -29.05 30.84 8.55
CA PHE A 65 -27.81 31.23 7.86
C PHE A 65 -26.63 30.38 8.33
N GLY A 66 -26.47 30.16 9.64
CA GLY A 66 -25.45 29.26 10.20
C GLY A 66 -25.55 27.86 9.62
N ALA A 67 -26.75 27.30 9.53
CA ALA A 67 -26.99 25.97 8.94
C ALA A 67 -26.63 25.94 7.43
N CYS A 68 -26.94 27.00 6.67
CA CYS A 68 -26.52 27.11 5.26
C CYS A 68 -24.99 27.13 5.11
N PHE A 69 -24.28 27.90 5.97
CA PHE A 69 -22.82 27.91 5.95
C PHE A 69 -22.23 26.58 6.38
N ALA A 70 -22.82 25.91 7.37
CA ALA A 70 -22.41 24.57 7.80
C ALA A 70 -22.58 23.52 6.68
N ALA A 71 -23.71 23.54 5.97
CA ALA A 71 -23.97 22.66 4.84
C ALA A 71 -22.96 22.92 3.70
N THR A 72 -22.77 24.19 3.32
CA THR A 72 -21.82 24.58 2.27
C THR A 72 -20.39 24.16 2.63
N ARG A 73 -19.94 24.43 3.86
CA ARG A 73 -18.65 23.99 4.38
C ARG A 73 -18.52 22.46 4.29
N ASN A 74 -19.54 21.69 4.71
CA ASN A 74 -19.49 20.23 4.67
C ASN A 74 -19.33 19.70 3.24
N ILE A 75 -20.06 20.28 2.27
CA ILE A 75 -19.96 19.93 0.85
C ILE A 75 -18.55 20.25 0.32
N LEU A 76 -18.05 21.47 0.57
CA LEU A 76 -16.75 21.92 0.10
C LEU A 76 -15.61 21.10 0.71
N SER A 77 -15.63 20.87 2.04
CA SER A 77 -14.58 20.09 2.71
C SER A 77 -14.57 18.65 2.25
N SER A 78 -15.74 18.04 2.04
CA SER A 78 -15.87 16.70 1.50
C SER A 78 -15.33 16.62 0.07
N LYS A 79 -15.72 17.55 -0.80
CA LYS A 79 -15.25 17.61 -2.19
C LYS A 79 -13.73 17.78 -2.26
N VAL A 80 -13.16 18.72 -1.51
CA VAL A 80 -11.72 18.97 -1.50
C VAL A 80 -10.97 17.77 -0.96
N SER A 81 -11.37 17.20 0.19
CA SER A 81 -10.67 16.08 0.80
C SER A 81 -10.71 14.82 -0.06
N GLN A 82 -11.84 14.54 -0.72
CA GLN A 82 -11.95 13.36 -1.60
C GLN A 82 -11.19 13.54 -2.91
N SER A 83 -11.24 14.73 -3.51
CA SER A 83 -10.45 15.03 -4.73
C SER A 83 -8.95 14.98 -4.45
N PHE A 84 -8.50 15.57 -3.33
CA PHE A 84 -7.13 15.43 -2.83
C PHE A 84 -6.73 13.96 -2.65
N GLY A 85 -7.63 13.16 -2.05
CA GLY A 85 -7.38 11.74 -1.83
C GLY A 85 -7.32 10.93 -3.13
N ALA A 86 -8.09 11.31 -4.15
CA ALA A 86 -8.02 10.69 -5.47
C ALA A 86 -6.67 10.98 -6.14
N ASP A 87 -6.24 12.25 -6.13
CA ASP A 87 -4.94 12.64 -6.67
C ASP A 87 -3.80 11.93 -5.93
N LEU A 88 -3.83 11.93 -4.59
CA LEU A 88 -2.80 11.27 -3.79
C LEU A 88 -2.70 9.77 -4.07
N ARG A 89 -3.85 9.08 -4.18
CA ARG A 89 -3.85 7.64 -4.55
C ARG A 89 -3.29 7.40 -5.94
N TYR A 90 -3.64 8.28 -6.89
CA TYR A 90 -3.11 8.20 -8.24
C TYR A 90 -1.58 8.36 -8.26
N ASP A 91 -1.05 9.37 -7.57
CA ASP A 91 0.38 9.63 -7.53
C ASP A 91 1.16 8.52 -6.81
N VAL A 92 0.62 8.01 -5.68
CA VAL A 92 1.20 6.86 -4.97
C VAL A 92 1.19 5.61 -5.86
N PHE A 93 0.09 5.33 -6.56
CA PHE A 93 -0.01 4.19 -7.46
C PHE A 93 0.93 4.32 -8.66
N SER A 94 0.96 5.49 -9.30
CA SER A 94 1.87 5.79 -10.40
C SER A 94 3.33 5.62 -9.99
N LYS A 95 3.66 6.07 -8.76
CA LYS A 95 5.01 5.91 -8.20
C LYS A 95 5.36 4.44 -7.94
N ILE A 96 4.42 3.66 -7.40
CA ILE A 96 4.64 2.21 -7.18
C ILE A 96 4.90 1.47 -8.49
N ILE A 97 4.19 1.83 -9.57
CA ILE A 97 4.43 1.25 -10.90
C ILE A 97 5.82 1.60 -11.43
N SER A 98 6.33 2.78 -11.10
CA SER A 98 7.67 3.23 -11.53
C SER A 98 8.81 2.78 -10.62
N PHE A 99 8.57 1.92 -9.62
CA PHE A 99 9.61 1.43 -8.72
C PHE A 99 10.68 0.65 -9.46
N SER A 100 11.93 0.86 -9.06
CA SER A 100 12.98 -0.12 -9.31
C SER A 100 12.71 -1.40 -8.52
N GLU A 101 13.21 -2.53 -8.99
CA GLU A 101 13.10 -3.81 -8.26
C GLU A 101 13.71 -3.70 -6.85
N ILE A 102 14.79 -2.93 -6.71
CA ILE A 102 15.41 -2.62 -5.42
C ILE A 102 14.43 -1.95 -4.46
N SER A 103 13.63 -1.00 -4.96
CA SER A 103 12.61 -0.32 -4.17
C SER A 103 11.42 -1.24 -3.84
N ALA A 104 11.04 -2.11 -4.77
CA ALA A 104 9.98 -3.09 -4.58
C ALA A 104 10.36 -4.16 -3.53
N ASP A 105 11.62 -4.58 -3.49
CA ASP A 105 12.15 -5.53 -2.51
C ASP A 105 12.25 -4.93 -1.08
N LYS A 106 12.45 -3.61 -0.96
CA LYS A 106 12.55 -2.93 0.34
C LYS A 106 11.22 -2.85 1.08
N ILE A 107 10.11 -2.77 0.35
CA ILE A 107 8.78 -2.55 0.92
C ILE A 107 7.87 -3.71 0.56
N GLU A 108 7.45 -4.49 1.55
CA GLU A 108 6.52 -5.61 1.33
C GLU A 108 5.24 -5.17 0.61
N SER A 109 4.75 -5.98 -0.33
CA SER A 109 3.53 -5.72 -1.10
C SER A 109 2.31 -5.44 -0.22
N GLY A 110 2.17 -6.14 0.91
CA GLY A 110 1.10 -5.91 1.89
C GLY A 110 1.18 -4.51 2.52
N SER A 111 2.39 -4.01 2.77
CA SER A 111 2.63 -2.66 3.27
C SER A 111 2.28 -1.60 2.21
N LEU A 112 2.60 -1.82 0.94
CA LEU A 112 2.23 -0.93 -0.16
C LEU A 112 0.71 -0.80 -0.30
N ILE A 113 -0.02 -1.91 -0.20
CA ILE A 113 -1.50 -1.90 -0.21
C ILE A 113 -2.03 -1.08 0.98
N THR A 114 -1.47 -1.26 2.17
CA THR A 114 -1.88 -0.51 3.36
C THR A 114 -1.63 0.99 3.21
N ARG A 115 -0.48 1.38 2.63
CA ARG A 115 -0.13 2.79 2.37
C ARG A 115 -1.09 3.43 1.36
N MET A 116 -1.48 2.68 0.32
CA MET A 116 -2.38 3.15 -0.72
C MET A 116 -3.85 3.24 -0.24
N THR A 117 -4.26 2.42 0.72
CA THR A 117 -5.63 2.34 1.23
C THR A 117 -5.80 3.04 2.57
N ASN A 118 -5.31 2.45 3.65
CA ASN A 118 -5.52 2.93 5.01
C ASN A 118 -4.79 4.25 5.30
N ASP A 119 -3.50 4.35 4.93
CA ASP A 119 -2.72 5.55 5.22
C ASP A 119 -3.24 6.75 4.42
N THR A 120 -3.57 6.54 3.14
CA THR A 120 -4.22 7.58 2.33
C THR A 120 -5.57 8.00 2.92
N SER A 121 -6.37 7.05 3.42
CA SER A 121 -7.65 7.35 4.08
C SER A 121 -7.47 8.16 5.36
N GLN A 122 -6.44 7.90 6.17
CA GLN A 122 -6.10 8.70 7.35
C GLN A 122 -5.75 10.14 6.97
N VAL A 123 -4.96 10.33 5.92
CA VAL A 123 -4.60 11.66 5.41
C VAL A 123 -5.84 12.41 4.90
N ILE A 124 -6.73 11.74 4.15
CA ILE A 124 -8.01 12.32 3.69
C ILE A 124 -8.87 12.78 4.87
N GLN A 125 -9.01 11.92 5.89
CA GLN A 125 -9.78 12.26 7.11
C GLN A 125 -9.18 13.46 7.84
N PHE A 126 -7.86 13.56 7.91
CA PHE A 126 -7.19 14.69 8.52
C PHE A 126 -7.46 16.00 7.73
N VAL A 127 -7.32 15.98 6.41
CA VAL A 127 -7.63 17.15 5.55
C VAL A 127 -9.07 17.59 5.75
N ASN A 128 -10.03 16.66 5.78
CA ASN A 128 -11.44 16.95 6.05
C ASN A 128 -11.63 17.55 7.45
N SER A 129 -11.04 16.94 8.48
CA SER A 129 -11.14 17.43 9.86
C SER A 129 -10.48 18.80 10.03
N MET A 130 -9.36 19.05 9.35
CA MET A 130 -8.69 20.34 9.32
C MET A 130 -9.61 21.44 8.78
N MET A 131 -10.31 21.17 7.68
CA MET A 131 -11.23 22.15 7.08
C MET A 131 -12.51 22.37 7.88
N ARG A 132 -12.92 21.40 8.70
CA ARG A 132 -14.21 21.44 9.43
C ARG A 132 -14.08 21.82 10.88
N ILE A 133 -13.08 21.29 11.59
CA ILE A 133 -13.02 21.35 13.05
C ILE A 133 -11.82 22.19 13.51
N PHE A 134 -10.67 22.06 12.86
CA PHE A 134 -9.42 22.72 13.28
C PHE A 134 -9.56 24.24 13.35
N PHE A 135 -10.26 24.85 12.40
CA PHE A 135 -10.49 26.28 12.42
C PHE A 135 -11.71 26.67 13.30
N LYS A 136 -12.77 25.84 13.31
CA LYS A 136 -13.98 26.13 14.08
C LYS A 136 -13.73 26.16 15.57
N ALA A 137 -13.05 25.15 16.11
CA ALA A 137 -12.90 24.97 17.55
C ALA A 137 -12.10 26.11 18.24
N PRO A 138 -10.96 26.60 17.74
CA PRO A 138 -10.30 27.76 18.32
C PRO A 138 -11.15 29.05 18.21
N ILE A 139 -11.82 29.26 17.07
CA ILE A 139 -12.64 30.47 16.87
C ILE A 139 -13.81 30.50 17.85
N THR A 140 -14.52 29.38 18.00
CA THR A 140 -15.63 29.30 18.97
C THR A 140 -15.14 29.37 20.41
N CYS A 141 -14.02 28.76 20.75
CA CYS A 141 -13.43 28.83 22.10
C CYS A 141 -13.05 30.26 22.47
N ILE A 142 -12.22 30.90 21.64
CA ILE A 142 -11.74 32.29 21.88
C ILE A 142 -12.91 33.28 21.82
N GLY A 143 -13.78 33.13 20.84
CA GLY A 143 -14.97 33.99 20.69
C GLY A 143 -15.92 33.89 21.88
N SER A 144 -16.18 32.68 22.38
CA SER A 144 -17.02 32.48 23.59
C SER A 144 -16.38 33.11 24.83
N ILE A 145 -15.04 33.00 24.99
CA ILE A 145 -14.33 33.65 26.10
C ILE A 145 -14.46 35.16 26.00
N ILE A 146 -14.20 35.75 24.85
CA ILE A 146 -14.28 37.20 24.63
C ILE A 146 -15.69 37.71 24.96
N LEU A 147 -16.72 37.05 24.40
CA LEU A 147 -18.12 37.47 24.61
C LEU A 147 -18.55 37.27 26.07
N ALA A 148 -18.10 36.23 26.75
CA ALA A 148 -18.35 36.02 28.15
C ALA A 148 -17.72 37.15 29.02
N VAL A 149 -16.46 37.53 28.73
CA VAL A 149 -15.79 38.65 29.41
C VAL A 149 -16.50 39.98 29.19
N MET A 150 -17.00 40.22 27.97
CA MET A 150 -17.76 41.43 27.64
C MET A 150 -19.12 41.48 28.36
N LEU A 151 -19.75 40.34 28.65
CA LEU A 151 -21.02 40.27 29.37
C LEU A 151 -20.88 40.51 30.86
N SER A 152 -19.88 39.93 31.51
CA SER A 152 -19.55 40.13 32.92
C SER A 152 -18.13 39.72 33.24
N PRO A 153 -17.23 40.69 33.55
CA PRO A 153 -15.87 40.40 33.98
C PRO A 153 -15.81 39.60 35.30
N GLN A 154 -16.77 39.81 36.19
CA GLN A 154 -16.83 39.13 37.48
C GLN A 154 -17.12 37.65 37.35
N LEU A 155 -18.10 37.27 36.53
CA LEU A 155 -18.44 35.86 36.23
C LEU A 155 -17.35 35.17 35.40
N SER A 156 -16.59 35.94 34.60
CA SER A 156 -15.52 35.40 33.77
C SER A 156 -14.37 34.80 34.59
N LEU A 157 -14.18 35.20 35.83
CA LEU A 157 -13.17 34.62 36.73
C LEU A 157 -13.49 33.13 37.03
N ILE A 158 -14.77 32.81 37.21
CA ILE A 158 -15.23 31.41 37.36
C ILE A 158 -14.98 30.63 36.10
N LEU A 159 -15.31 31.22 34.96
CA LEU A 159 -15.08 30.58 33.65
C LEU A 159 -13.60 30.27 33.42
N PHE A 160 -12.67 31.18 33.70
CA PHE A 160 -11.25 30.93 33.59
C PHE A 160 -10.78 29.82 34.53
N LEU A 161 -11.30 29.75 35.76
CA LEU A 161 -11.00 28.67 36.71
C LEU A 161 -11.47 27.30 36.17
N VAL A 162 -12.72 27.21 35.69
CA VAL A 162 -13.29 25.98 35.15
C VAL A 162 -12.52 25.54 33.89
N VAL A 163 -12.22 26.46 32.97
CA VAL A 163 -11.44 26.18 31.76
C VAL A 163 -10.04 25.65 32.09
N ALA A 164 -9.36 26.26 33.08
CA ALA A 164 -8.05 25.82 33.54
C ALA A 164 -8.08 24.38 34.11
N ILE A 165 -9.09 24.07 34.94
CA ILE A 165 -9.28 22.72 35.49
C ILE A 165 -9.57 21.70 34.40
N VAL A 166 -10.48 22.00 33.47
CA VAL A 166 -10.82 21.13 32.36
C VAL A 166 -9.62 20.91 31.43
N ALA A 167 -8.87 21.97 31.12
CA ALA A 167 -7.64 21.86 30.34
C ALA A 167 -6.59 20.96 31.02
N ALA A 168 -6.42 21.10 32.35
CA ALA A 168 -5.56 20.22 33.12
C ALA A 168 -6.01 18.75 33.04
N PHE A 169 -7.31 18.49 33.20
CA PHE A 169 -7.85 17.13 33.06
C PHE A 169 -7.62 16.55 31.66
N ILE A 170 -7.78 17.34 30.59
CA ILE A 170 -7.50 16.91 29.23
C ILE A 170 -6.01 16.50 29.10
N VAL A 171 -5.08 17.34 29.56
CA VAL A 171 -3.64 17.04 29.48
C VAL A 171 -3.28 15.79 30.27
N ILE A 172 -3.80 15.65 31.48
CA ILE A 172 -3.57 14.46 32.34
C ILE A 172 -4.15 13.22 31.67
N SER A 173 -5.39 13.29 31.15
CA SER A 173 -6.05 12.20 30.43
C SER A 173 -5.24 11.76 29.21
N MET A 174 -4.77 12.71 28.39
CA MET A 174 -3.93 12.41 27.23
C MET A 174 -2.64 11.69 27.63
N LYS A 175 -1.94 12.18 28.65
CA LYS A 175 -0.69 11.57 29.13
C LYS A 175 -0.90 10.17 29.68
N MET A 176 -1.97 9.95 30.44
CA MET A 176 -2.30 8.63 30.99
C MET A 176 -2.80 7.65 29.91
N SER A 177 -3.59 8.12 28.98
CA SER A 177 -4.14 7.30 27.89
C SER A 177 -3.06 6.86 26.90
N TYR A 178 -2.14 7.75 26.54
CA TYR A 178 -1.09 7.45 25.54
C TYR A 178 -0.31 6.18 25.87
N THR A 179 0.17 6.05 27.10
CA THR A 179 0.96 4.88 27.55
C THR A 179 0.13 3.59 27.54
N ARG A 180 -1.17 3.68 27.82
CA ARG A 180 -2.07 2.52 27.85
C ARG A 180 -2.51 2.11 26.46
N PHE A 181 -2.79 3.07 25.57
CA PHE A 181 -3.08 2.79 24.17
C PHE A 181 -1.93 2.07 23.45
N ALA A 182 -0.68 2.42 23.75
CA ALA A 182 0.47 1.70 23.21
C ALA A 182 0.47 0.21 23.60
N LYS A 183 0.10 -0.09 24.87
CA LYS A 183 -0.03 -1.48 25.35
C LYS A 183 -1.20 -2.23 24.68
N VAL A 184 -2.31 -1.55 24.46
CA VAL A 184 -3.47 -2.11 23.74
C VAL A 184 -3.07 -2.42 22.29
N GLN A 185 -2.36 -1.49 21.62
CA GLN A 185 -1.91 -1.71 20.25
C GLN A 185 -0.99 -2.93 20.15
N TYR A 186 -0.03 -3.06 21.04
CA TYR A 186 0.84 -4.25 21.09
C TYR A 186 0.05 -5.56 21.28
N ALA A 187 -1.01 -5.53 22.12
CA ALA A 187 -1.86 -6.71 22.31
C ALA A 187 -2.72 -7.02 21.06
N ILE A 188 -3.20 -6.00 20.33
CA ILE A 188 -3.90 -6.17 19.05
C ILE A 188 -2.95 -6.83 18.03
N ASP A 189 -1.72 -6.35 17.93
CA ASP A 189 -0.73 -6.89 16.99
C ASP A 189 -0.43 -8.36 17.32
N LYS A 190 -0.35 -8.72 18.61
CA LYS A 190 -0.17 -10.11 19.05
C LYS A 190 -1.35 -11.01 18.65
N VAL A 191 -2.59 -10.56 18.84
CA VAL A 191 -3.79 -11.29 18.39
C VAL A 191 -3.77 -11.47 16.88
N ASN A 192 -3.46 -10.39 16.13
CA ASN A 192 -3.36 -10.46 14.67
C ASN A 192 -2.30 -11.46 14.21
N THR A 193 -1.14 -11.50 14.86
CA THR A 193 -0.07 -12.47 14.56
C THR A 193 -0.55 -13.90 14.76
N VAL A 194 -1.18 -14.22 15.90
CA VAL A 194 -1.72 -15.57 16.18
C VAL A 194 -2.76 -15.97 15.13
N VAL A 195 -3.68 -15.06 14.78
CA VAL A 195 -4.70 -15.35 13.76
C VAL A 195 -4.08 -15.56 12.38
N GLN A 196 -3.09 -14.73 12.02
CA GLN A 196 -2.40 -14.85 10.73
C GLN A 196 -1.61 -16.15 10.62
N GLU A 197 -0.87 -16.54 11.67
CA GLU A 197 -0.16 -17.82 11.72
C GLU A 197 -1.12 -19.00 11.57
N TYR A 198 -2.25 -18.98 12.30
CA TYR A 198 -3.28 -20.00 12.17
C TYR A 198 -3.84 -20.09 10.74
N LEU A 199 -4.22 -18.96 10.13
CA LEU A 199 -4.78 -18.94 8.78
C LEU A 199 -3.79 -19.42 7.73
N MET A 200 -2.51 -19.07 7.84
CA MET A 200 -1.45 -19.57 6.97
C MET A 200 -1.22 -21.07 7.16
N GLY A 201 -1.26 -21.55 8.41
CA GLY A 201 -1.03 -22.91 8.81
C GLY A 201 -2.28 -23.81 8.91
N ILE A 202 -3.47 -23.35 8.50
CA ILE A 202 -4.75 -24.03 8.76
C ILE A 202 -4.78 -25.51 8.30
N ARG A 203 -4.15 -25.81 7.15
CA ARG A 203 -4.06 -27.18 6.64
C ARG A 203 -3.16 -28.05 7.52
N LEU A 204 -2.09 -27.47 8.06
CA LEU A 204 -1.16 -28.14 8.95
C LEU A 204 -1.83 -28.44 10.30
N VAL A 205 -2.48 -27.43 10.90
CA VAL A 205 -3.23 -27.59 12.15
C VAL A 205 -4.30 -28.67 12.01
N LYS A 206 -5.04 -28.67 10.89
CA LYS A 206 -6.05 -29.71 10.58
C LYS A 206 -5.41 -31.09 10.41
N ALA A 207 -4.28 -31.18 9.72
CA ALA A 207 -3.60 -32.45 9.48
C ALA A 207 -3.06 -33.09 10.76
N PHE A 208 -2.60 -32.27 11.71
CA PHE A 208 -2.06 -32.74 12.99
C PHE A 208 -3.06 -32.73 14.14
N GLY A 209 -4.30 -32.27 13.93
CA GLY A 209 -5.35 -32.23 14.95
C GLY A 209 -5.07 -31.30 16.14
N ARG A 210 -4.23 -30.25 15.94
CA ARG A 210 -3.76 -29.34 17.01
C ARG A 210 -4.68 -28.15 17.27
N TYR A 211 -5.99 -28.38 17.31
CA TYR A 211 -6.97 -27.31 17.51
C TYR A 211 -6.91 -26.69 18.91
N GLU A 212 -6.85 -27.54 19.95
CA GLU A 212 -6.86 -27.08 21.34
C GLU A 212 -5.65 -26.18 21.66
N GLU A 213 -4.49 -26.48 21.09
CA GLU A 213 -3.27 -25.68 21.28
C GLU A 213 -3.38 -24.32 20.63
N GLU A 214 -3.94 -24.24 19.42
CA GLU A 214 -4.14 -22.97 18.72
C GLU A 214 -5.26 -22.15 19.37
N GLU A 215 -6.33 -22.77 19.84
CA GLU A 215 -7.39 -22.14 20.63
C GLU A 215 -6.82 -21.58 21.94
N GLY A 216 -5.96 -22.32 22.63
CA GLY A 216 -5.29 -21.86 23.83
C GLY A 216 -4.35 -20.66 23.60
N LYS A 217 -3.61 -20.64 22.48
CA LYS A 217 -2.79 -19.48 22.09
C LYS A 217 -3.65 -18.24 21.83
N PHE A 218 -4.76 -18.43 21.10
CA PHE A 218 -5.69 -17.35 20.81
C PHE A 218 -6.35 -16.82 22.08
N ASP A 219 -6.84 -17.70 22.96
CA ASP A 219 -7.49 -17.31 24.22
C ASP A 219 -6.54 -16.52 25.11
N CYS A 220 -5.29 -16.95 25.25
CA CYS A 220 -4.27 -16.23 25.98
C CYS A 220 -4.05 -14.81 25.41
N ALA A 221 -3.90 -14.67 24.09
CA ALA A 221 -3.70 -13.38 23.44
C ALA A 221 -4.95 -12.49 23.56
N ASN A 222 -6.16 -13.06 23.41
CA ASN A 222 -7.43 -12.38 23.49
C ASN A 222 -7.73 -11.88 24.91
N THR A 223 -7.45 -12.70 25.93
CA THR A 223 -7.59 -12.33 27.35
C THR A 223 -6.64 -11.20 27.72
N ASP A 224 -5.38 -11.23 27.23
CA ASP A 224 -4.41 -10.14 27.40
C ASP A 224 -4.91 -8.85 26.75
N LEU A 225 -5.41 -8.91 25.50
CA LEU A 225 -6.00 -7.78 24.81
C LEU A 225 -7.21 -7.21 25.57
N SER A 226 -8.13 -8.09 26.01
CA SER A 226 -9.31 -7.69 26.77
C SER A 226 -8.92 -6.95 28.06
N SER A 227 -8.00 -7.52 28.84
CA SER A 227 -7.55 -6.92 30.11
C SER A 227 -6.91 -5.52 29.92
N LYS A 228 -6.06 -5.37 28.90
CA LYS A 228 -5.41 -4.08 28.57
C LYS A 228 -6.40 -3.07 28.02
N THR A 229 -7.36 -3.52 27.21
CA THR A 229 -8.43 -2.66 26.67
C THR A 229 -9.32 -2.15 27.80
N VAL A 230 -9.76 -3.02 28.71
CA VAL A 230 -10.53 -2.64 29.89
C VAL A 230 -9.76 -1.64 30.74
N ALA A 231 -8.49 -1.93 31.05
CA ALA A 231 -7.64 -1.02 31.84
C ALA A 231 -7.43 0.35 31.17
N SER A 232 -7.42 0.40 29.83
CA SER A 232 -7.34 1.66 29.07
C SER A 232 -8.68 2.41 29.11
N GLN A 233 -9.78 1.71 28.94
CA GLN A 233 -11.12 2.32 28.93
C GLN A 233 -11.56 2.84 30.30
N ILE A 234 -11.20 2.16 31.38
CA ILE A 234 -11.46 2.62 32.75
C ILE A 234 -10.91 4.03 32.97
N VAL A 235 -9.70 4.33 32.45
CA VAL A 235 -9.13 5.67 32.57
C VAL A 235 -10.01 6.70 31.88
N ILE A 236 -10.40 6.45 30.65
CA ILE A 236 -11.28 7.37 29.90
C ILE A 236 -12.63 7.51 30.57
N ALA A 237 -13.17 6.42 31.12
CA ALA A 237 -14.46 6.39 31.80
C ALA A 237 -14.48 7.28 33.07
N TYR A 238 -13.36 7.46 33.76
CA TYR A 238 -13.30 8.38 34.91
C TYR A 238 -13.23 9.86 34.49
N PHE A 239 -12.54 10.16 33.38
CA PHE A 239 -12.36 11.57 32.98
C PHE A 239 -13.65 12.23 32.50
N SER A 240 -14.51 11.51 31.79
CA SER A 240 -15.78 12.06 31.27
C SER A 240 -16.73 12.54 32.39
N PRO A 241 -17.02 11.75 33.44
CA PRO A 241 -17.80 12.22 34.58
C PRO A 241 -17.14 13.34 35.37
N LEU A 242 -15.80 13.30 35.53
CA LEU A 242 -15.07 14.37 36.24
C LEU A 242 -15.18 15.71 35.49
N MET A 243 -15.06 15.69 34.16
CA MET A 243 -15.29 16.89 33.34
C MET A 243 -16.72 17.40 33.50
N SER A 244 -17.72 16.51 33.39
CA SER A 244 -19.12 16.88 33.58
C SER A 244 -19.39 17.43 34.97
N LEU A 245 -18.82 16.84 36.02
CA LEU A 245 -18.92 17.33 37.41
C LEU A 245 -18.32 18.74 37.54
N THR A 246 -17.13 18.97 36.99
CA THR A 246 -16.48 20.28 37.01
C THR A 246 -17.34 21.36 36.38
N ILE A 247 -17.97 21.03 35.25
CA ILE A 247 -18.88 21.97 34.57
C ILE A 247 -20.13 22.21 35.37
N SER A 248 -20.73 21.17 35.93
CA SER A 248 -21.94 21.30 36.73
C SER A 248 -21.69 22.16 38.01
N ILE A 249 -20.52 21.98 38.62
CA ILE A 249 -20.06 22.85 39.73
C ILE A 249 -19.86 24.29 39.24
N GLY A 250 -19.24 24.46 38.06
CA GLY A 250 -19.09 25.77 37.43
C GLY A 250 -20.43 26.46 37.16
N ILE A 251 -21.39 25.74 36.63
CA ILE A 251 -22.75 26.23 36.38
C ILE A 251 -23.40 26.63 37.72
N ALA A 252 -23.31 25.78 38.75
CA ALA A 252 -23.87 26.08 40.09
C ALA A 252 -23.23 27.34 40.69
N LEU A 253 -21.92 27.51 40.55
CA LEU A 253 -21.20 28.72 41.01
C LEU A 253 -21.63 29.98 40.25
N ILE A 254 -21.79 29.87 38.90
CA ILE A 254 -22.31 30.96 38.07
C ILE A 254 -23.71 31.37 38.49
N LEU A 255 -24.61 30.40 38.75
CA LEU A 255 -25.96 30.66 39.19
C LEU A 255 -25.96 31.30 40.60
N TYR A 256 -25.13 30.79 41.52
CA TYR A 256 -25.06 31.32 42.89
C TYR A 256 -24.51 32.75 42.91
N ILE A 257 -23.36 33.00 42.29
CA ILE A 257 -22.75 34.34 42.23
C ILE A 257 -23.59 35.28 41.34
N GLY A 258 -24.14 34.76 40.24
CA GLY A 258 -25.07 35.49 39.39
C GLY A 258 -26.33 35.94 40.11
N SER A 259 -26.87 35.12 41.02
CA SER A 259 -27.98 35.49 41.89
C SER A 259 -27.66 36.63 42.85
N ILE A 260 -26.46 36.62 43.45
CA ILE A 260 -26.01 37.71 44.32
C ILE A 260 -25.84 39.03 43.53
N LEU A 261 -25.18 38.96 42.37
CA LEU A 261 -25.00 40.13 41.47
C LEU A 261 -26.32 40.67 40.93
N PHE A 262 -27.29 39.77 40.65
CA PHE A 262 -28.66 40.17 40.28
C PHE A 262 -29.37 40.90 41.43
N GLY A 263 -29.26 40.44 42.67
CA GLY A 263 -29.81 41.10 43.84
C GLY A 263 -29.24 42.52 44.01
N ASN A 264 -27.96 42.76 43.69
CA ASN A 264 -27.30 44.05 43.71
C ASN A 264 -27.63 44.91 42.45
N ARG A 265 -28.40 44.43 41.50
CA ARG A 265 -28.71 45.04 40.20
C ARG A 265 -27.49 45.21 39.25
N ASP A 266 -26.39 44.50 39.52
CA ASP A 266 -25.18 44.56 38.71
C ASP A 266 -25.28 43.72 37.42
N ILE A 267 -26.17 42.73 37.38
CA ILE A 267 -26.32 41.83 36.25
C ILE A 267 -27.80 41.49 35.99
N GLU A 268 -28.15 41.20 34.71
CA GLU A 268 -29.44 40.75 34.26
C GLU A 268 -29.48 39.23 34.14
N VAL A 269 -30.71 38.61 34.28
CA VAL A 269 -30.89 37.15 34.26
C VAL A 269 -30.50 36.52 32.94
N GLY A 270 -30.79 37.21 31.84
CA GLY A 270 -30.43 36.74 30.51
C GLY A 270 -28.92 36.65 30.29
N LYS A 271 -28.13 37.55 30.88
CA LYS A 271 -26.67 37.49 30.82
C LYS A 271 -26.13 36.24 31.54
N VAL A 272 -26.72 35.82 32.65
CA VAL A 272 -26.36 34.58 33.35
C VAL A 272 -26.65 33.36 32.49
N ALA A 273 -27.80 33.32 31.80
CA ALA A 273 -28.17 32.25 30.90
C ALA A 273 -27.20 32.17 29.68
N ALA A 274 -26.84 33.30 29.11
CA ALA A 274 -25.82 33.35 28.02
C ALA A 274 -24.45 32.82 28.49
N PHE A 275 -24.06 33.16 29.72
CA PHE A 275 -22.81 32.72 30.32
C PHE A 275 -22.72 31.19 30.44
N ILE A 276 -23.78 30.54 30.84
CA ILE A 276 -23.87 29.06 30.90
C ILE A 276 -23.70 28.44 29.52
N ASN A 277 -24.33 29.03 28.48
CA ASN A 277 -24.19 28.55 27.11
C ASN A 277 -22.75 28.72 26.59
N TYR A 278 -22.11 29.88 26.83
CA TYR A 278 -20.70 30.07 26.45
C TYR A 278 -19.78 29.09 27.16
N MET A 279 -20.00 28.78 28.44
CA MET A 279 -19.21 27.76 29.15
C MET A 279 -19.36 26.37 28.51
N ALA A 280 -20.58 25.98 28.11
CA ALA A 280 -20.81 24.73 27.38
C ALA A 280 -20.11 24.73 26.00
N GLN A 281 -20.15 25.83 25.24
CA GLN A 281 -19.48 25.96 23.96
C GLN A 281 -17.94 25.84 24.08
N ILE A 282 -17.35 26.46 25.10
CA ILE A 282 -15.90 26.37 25.36
C ILE A 282 -15.50 24.93 25.62
N LEU A 283 -16.26 24.21 26.44
CA LEU A 283 -15.98 22.81 26.70
C LEU A 283 -15.99 21.95 25.44
N VAL A 284 -17.08 22.04 24.65
CA VAL A 284 -17.20 21.30 23.38
C VAL A 284 -16.01 21.64 22.46
N SER A 285 -15.62 22.91 22.40
CA SER A 285 -14.47 23.36 21.60
C SER A 285 -13.15 22.76 22.08
N LEU A 286 -12.92 22.65 23.38
CA LEU A 286 -11.72 22.03 23.95
C LEU A 286 -11.64 20.52 23.62
N ILE A 287 -12.77 19.81 23.70
CA ILE A 287 -12.86 18.40 23.30
C ILE A 287 -12.57 18.24 21.80
N MET A 288 -13.11 19.12 20.96
CA MET A 288 -12.86 19.12 19.52
C MET A 288 -11.38 19.35 19.20
N ILE A 289 -10.71 20.29 19.86
CA ILE A 289 -9.26 20.54 19.71
C ILE A 289 -8.47 19.28 20.02
N THR A 290 -8.81 18.60 21.12
CA THR A 290 -8.16 17.34 21.52
C THR A 290 -8.31 16.25 20.46
N ASN A 291 -9.50 16.09 19.89
CA ASN A 291 -9.76 15.10 18.82
C ASN A 291 -8.96 15.38 17.54
N VAL A 292 -8.87 16.66 17.16
CA VAL A 292 -8.07 17.07 15.99
C VAL A 292 -6.59 16.79 16.22
N PHE A 293 -6.07 17.06 17.42
CA PHE A 293 -4.68 16.78 17.76
C PHE A 293 -4.38 15.27 17.68
N ASN A 294 -5.26 14.41 18.20
CA ASN A 294 -5.12 12.96 18.10
C ASN A 294 -5.11 12.49 16.63
N THR A 295 -5.97 13.05 15.81
CA THR A 295 -6.00 12.75 14.36
C THR A 295 -4.70 13.19 13.68
N PHE A 296 -4.17 14.38 14.03
CA PHE A 296 -2.90 14.87 13.50
C PHE A 296 -1.73 13.94 13.80
N VAL A 297 -1.61 13.46 15.06
CA VAL A 297 -0.52 12.54 15.47
C VAL A 297 -0.57 11.24 14.66
N ARG A 298 -1.75 10.64 14.48
CA ARG A 298 -1.91 9.44 13.66
C ARG A 298 -1.58 9.69 12.19
N THR A 299 -2.08 10.77 11.64
CA THR A 299 -1.86 11.13 10.22
C THR A 299 -0.40 11.43 9.93
N LYS A 300 0.37 11.96 10.89
CA LYS A 300 1.80 12.21 10.71
C LYS A 300 2.54 10.92 10.36
N ALA A 301 2.31 9.83 11.08
CA ALA A 301 2.93 8.54 10.80
C ALA A 301 2.52 7.99 9.41
N SER A 302 1.24 8.09 9.05
CA SER A 302 0.76 7.69 7.72
C SER A 302 1.37 8.54 6.60
N THR A 303 1.54 9.85 6.83
CA THR A 303 2.18 10.75 5.88
C THR A 303 3.65 10.40 5.66
N GLU A 304 4.39 10.06 6.71
CA GLU A 304 5.80 9.65 6.62
C GLU A 304 5.95 8.37 5.78
N ARG A 305 5.05 7.39 5.95
CA ARG A 305 5.04 6.17 5.13
C ARG A 305 4.69 6.41 3.66
N ILE A 306 3.79 7.34 3.39
CA ILE A 306 3.47 7.75 2.01
C ILE A 306 4.64 8.54 1.39
N ASP A 307 5.28 9.41 2.17
CA ASP A 307 6.48 10.17 1.73
C ASP A 307 7.62 9.21 1.34
N GLU A 308 7.82 8.13 2.10
CA GLU A 308 8.79 7.09 1.78
C GLU A 308 8.52 6.47 0.39
N VAL A 309 7.26 6.16 0.07
CA VAL A 309 6.88 5.64 -1.26
C VAL A 309 7.14 6.68 -2.35
N LEU A 310 6.70 7.93 -2.16
CA LEU A 310 6.84 8.97 -3.18
C LEU A 310 8.30 9.36 -3.45
N ASN A 311 9.19 9.19 -2.46
CA ASN A 311 10.62 9.49 -2.58
C ASN A 311 11.47 8.24 -2.91
N SER A 312 10.86 7.06 -3.10
CA SER A 312 11.58 5.85 -3.49
C SER A 312 12.19 5.98 -4.89
N GLU A 313 13.26 5.25 -5.12
CA GLU A 313 13.96 5.22 -6.40
C GLU A 313 13.08 4.66 -7.51
N GLU A 314 13.09 5.31 -8.65
CA GLU A 314 12.41 4.85 -9.86
C GLU A 314 13.29 3.83 -10.58
N ASP A 315 12.67 3.08 -11.50
CA ASP A 315 13.38 2.16 -12.39
C ASP A 315 14.43 2.89 -13.22
N PHE A 316 15.43 2.16 -13.66
CA PHE A 316 16.55 2.75 -14.39
C PHE A 316 16.08 3.47 -15.64
N LYS A 317 16.46 4.74 -15.76
CA LYS A 317 16.27 5.56 -16.96
C LYS A 317 17.58 5.59 -17.71
N GLY A 318 17.78 4.67 -18.67
CA GLY A 318 18.92 4.71 -19.59
C GLY A 318 18.90 5.93 -20.51
N SER A 319 19.98 6.14 -21.25
CA SER A 319 20.00 7.13 -22.33
C SER A 319 19.19 6.59 -23.53
N GLU A 320 18.66 7.48 -24.39
CA GLU A 320 17.94 7.13 -25.63
C GLU A 320 18.88 6.50 -26.71
N GLN A 321 19.81 5.65 -26.30
CA GLN A 321 20.61 4.92 -27.26
C GLN A 321 19.75 3.86 -27.96
N THR A 322 19.70 3.95 -29.27
CA THR A 322 19.03 2.95 -30.10
C THR A 322 19.85 1.67 -30.15
N LEU A 323 19.21 0.54 -29.89
CA LEU A 323 19.80 -0.78 -30.14
C LEU A 323 20.23 -0.89 -31.61
N LYS A 324 21.42 -1.39 -31.84
CA LYS A 324 21.80 -1.86 -33.18
C LYS A 324 20.82 -2.96 -33.59
N HIS A 325 20.07 -2.74 -34.68
CA HIS A 325 19.00 -3.62 -35.09
C HIS A 325 19.39 -5.11 -35.11
N GLY A 326 18.73 -5.89 -34.34
CA GLY A 326 18.19 -7.18 -34.71
C GLY A 326 19.06 -8.42 -34.60
N SER A 327 20.10 -8.56 -33.70
CA SER A 327 20.80 -9.85 -33.66
C SER A 327 20.36 -10.81 -32.55
N GLY A 328 19.95 -10.34 -31.39
CA GLY A 328 19.67 -11.21 -30.23
C GLY A 328 20.93 -11.82 -29.60
N GLU A 329 22.10 -11.25 -29.86
CA GLU A 329 23.35 -11.63 -29.22
C GLU A 329 23.39 -11.13 -27.78
N LEU A 330 23.74 -12.01 -26.82
CA LEU A 330 23.90 -11.66 -25.41
C LEU A 330 25.30 -12.02 -24.92
N ALA A 331 25.99 -11.08 -24.25
CA ALA A 331 27.32 -11.34 -23.69
C ALA A 331 27.44 -10.79 -22.27
N PHE A 332 28.06 -11.58 -21.39
CA PHE A 332 28.45 -11.22 -20.05
C PHE A 332 30.00 -11.11 -20.06
N ASN A 333 30.51 -10.00 -19.53
CA ASN A 333 31.96 -9.76 -19.48
C ASN A 333 32.39 -9.41 -18.06
N ASP A 334 33.05 -10.35 -17.38
CA ASP A 334 33.55 -10.26 -16.00
C ASP A 334 32.53 -9.77 -14.97
N VAL A 335 31.30 -10.29 -15.07
CA VAL A 335 30.16 -9.82 -14.27
C VAL A 335 30.23 -10.37 -12.86
N THR A 336 30.19 -9.45 -11.88
CA THR A 336 30.05 -9.76 -10.45
C THR A 336 28.85 -9.02 -9.89
N PHE A 337 28.02 -9.74 -9.12
CA PHE A 337 26.79 -9.20 -8.56
C PHE A 337 26.48 -9.76 -7.18
N ALA A 338 26.10 -8.86 -6.24
CA ALA A 338 25.46 -9.20 -4.97
C ALA A 338 24.13 -8.46 -4.83
N TYR A 339 23.16 -9.08 -4.14
CA TYR A 339 21.88 -8.41 -3.87
C TYR A 339 22.07 -7.27 -2.86
N PRO A 340 21.51 -6.07 -3.12
CA PRO A 340 21.70 -4.89 -2.25
C PRO A 340 21.28 -5.10 -0.78
N ASN A 341 20.30 -5.97 -0.55
CA ASN A 341 19.78 -6.29 0.79
C ASN A 341 20.25 -7.65 1.31
N GLY A 342 21.26 -8.25 0.66
CA GLY A 342 21.80 -9.56 1.03
C GLY A 342 22.94 -9.48 2.05
N SER A 343 23.62 -10.61 2.26
CA SER A 343 24.78 -10.74 3.16
C SER A 343 26.05 -10.04 2.68
N GLY A 344 26.02 -9.34 1.54
CA GLY A 344 27.20 -8.77 0.88
C GLY A 344 28.07 -9.81 0.15
N ILE A 345 27.70 -11.09 0.19
CA ILE A 345 28.41 -12.14 -0.55
C ILE A 345 27.92 -12.13 -2.01
N PRO A 346 28.82 -11.99 -3.00
CA PRO A 346 28.42 -12.01 -4.39
C PRO A 346 27.72 -13.31 -4.79
N THR A 347 26.51 -13.18 -5.35
CA THR A 347 25.71 -14.30 -5.89
C THR A 347 26.27 -14.75 -7.24
N ILE A 348 26.84 -13.84 -8.04
CA ILE A 348 27.53 -14.11 -9.29
C ILE A 348 28.95 -13.54 -9.18
N LYS A 349 29.96 -14.30 -9.63
CA LYS A 349 31.37 -13.97 -9.48
C LYS A 349 32.11 -14.13 -10.81
N ASN A 350 32.65 -13.02 -11.32
CA ASN A 350 33.54 -12.97 -12.51
C ASN A 350 32.99 -13.79 -13.68
N LEU A 351 31.70 -13.66 -13.98
CA LEU A 351 31.04 -14.46 -15.00
C LEU A 351 31.28 -13.90 -16.39
N THR A 352 31.85 -14.72 -17.26
CA THR A 352 32.08 -14.38 -18.67
C THR A 352 31.54 -15.49 -19.56
N PHE A 353 30.64 -15.17 -20.49
CA PHE A 353 30.15 -16.04 -21.55
C PHE A 353 29.47 -15.23 -22.66
N LYS A 354 29.32 -15.85 -23.83
CA LYS A 354 28.66 -15.25 -24.96
C LYS A 354 27.71 -16.26 -25.62
N VAL A 355 26.51 -15.78 -25.97
CA VAL A 355 25.50 -16.51 -26.74
C VAL A 355 25.25 -15.77 -28.04
N ASN A 356 25.41 -16.43 -29.16
CA ASN A 356 25.22 -15.82 -30.47
C ASN A 356 23.71 -15.89 -30.84
N ARG A 357 23.34 -15.11 -31.83
CA ARG A 357 21.99 -15.12 -32.39
C ARG A 357 21.60 -16.54 -32.84
N GLY A 358 20.37 -16.94 -32.49
CA GLY A 358 19.82 -18.24 -32.87
C GLY A 358 20.36 -19.44 -32.09
N GLU A 359 21.33 -19.22 -31.16
CA GLU A 359 21.81 -20.28 -30.28
C GLU A 359 20.85 -20.50 -29.09
N THR A 360 20.73 -21.74 -28.68
CA THR A 360 20.07 -22.12 -27.41
C THR A 360 21.13 -22.35 -26.36
N LEU A 361 21.12 -21.53 -25.29
CA LEU A 361 21.92 -21.71 -24.08
C LEU A 361 21.10 -22.37 -22.99
N ALA A 362 21.55 -23.50 -22.46
CA ALA A 362 21.04 -24.02 -21.19
C ALA A 362 21.91 -23.56 -20.03
N ILE A 363 21.27 -23.12 -18.94
CA ILE A 363 21.95 -22.78 -17.68
C ILE A 363 21.56 -23.80 -16.64
N ILE A 364 22.53 -24.58 -16.13
CA ILE A 364 22.31 -25.65 -15.17
C ILE A 364 23.22 -25.49 -13.96
N GLY A 365 22.83 -26.06 -12.82
CA GLY A 365 23.60 -26.05 -11.58
C GLY A 365 22.74 -26.31 -10.36
N PRO A 366 23.34 -26.49 -9.18
CA PRO A 366 22.61 -26.70 -7.94
C PRO A 366 21.62 -25.59 -7.60
N THR A 367 20.67 -25.85 -6.72
CA THR A 367 19.77 -24.81 -6.19
C THR A 367 20.61 -23.76 -5.45
N GLY A 368 20.30 -22.47 -5.67
CA GLY A 368 21.05 -21.37 -5.05
C GLY A 368 22.33 -20.96 -5.80
N SER A 369 22.66 -21.57 -6.96
CA SER A 369 23.87 -21.22 -7.73
C SER A 369 23.78 -19.89 -8.51
N GLY A 370 22.66 -19.16 -8.46
CA GLY A 370 22.51 -17.87 -9.13
C GLY A 370 21.84 -17.92 -10.52
N LYS A 371 21.23 -19.05 -10.92
CA LYS A 371 20.64 -19.20 -12.28
C LYS A 371 19.57 -18.16 -12.60
N SER A 372 18.54 -18.01 -11.77
CA SER A 372 17.46 -17.02 -11.99
C SER A 372 17.97 -15.59 -11.88
N THR A 373 19.01 -15.35 -11.10
CA THR A 373 19.67 -14.04 -11.02
C THR A 373 20.18 -13.57 -12.39
N LEU A 374 20.66 -14.49 -13.22
CA LEU A 374 21.08 -14.15 -14.59
C LEU A 374 19.93 -13.63 -15.45
N ALA A 375 18.73 -14.23 -15.33
CA ALA A 375 17.55 -13.76 -16.05
C ALA A 375 17.18 -12.32 -15.63
N TRP A 376 17.27 -12.03 -14.33
CA TRP A 376 16.96 -10.70 -13.80
C TRP A 376 18.01 -9.66 -14.19
N LEU A 377 19.27 -10.04 -14.23
CA LEU A 377 20.35 -9.16 -14.73
C LEU A 377 20.21 -8.86 -16.22
N CYS A 378 19.77 -9.83 -17.05
CA CYS A 378 19.49 -9.59 -18.47
C CYS A 378 18.38 -8.55 -18.69
N LEU A 379 17.37 -8.49 -17.80
CA LEU A 379 16.27 -7.54 -17.84
C LEU A 379 16.58 -6.20 -17.13
N HIS A 380 17.82 -6.07 -16.65
CA HIS A 380 18.29 -4.90 -15.89
C HIS A 380 17.36 -4.56 -14.71
N PHE A 381 16.95 -5.58 -13.92
CA PHE A 381 16.27 -5.37 -12.66
C PHE A 381 17.22 -4.93 -11.55
N TYR A 382 18.50 -5.27 -11.69
CA TYR A 382 19.59 -4.90 -10.78
C TYR A 382 20.83 -4.48 -11.56
N ASP A 383 21.60 -3.56 -11.01
CA ASP A 383 22.92 -3.18 -11.49
C ASP A 383 23.99 -4.18 -11.07
N VAL A 384 24.92 -4.47 -11.96
CA VAL A 384 26.10 -5.28 -11.63
C VAL A 384 27.15 -4.44 -10.89
N GLU A 385 27.83 -5.04 -9.90
CA GLU A 385 28.90 -4.37 -9.14
C GLU A 385 30.17 -4.19 -9.99
N LYS A 386 30.49 -5.20 -10.81
CA LYS A 386 31.64 -5.19 -11.73
C LYS A 386 31.25 -5.86 -13.03
N GLY A 387 31.96 -5.49 -14.08
CA GLY A 387 31.75 -6.04 -15.42
C GLY A 387 30.60 -5.36 -16.16
N THR A 388 30.23 -5.94 -17.30
CA THR A 388 29.24 -5.36 -18.21
C THR A 388 28.45 -6.47 -18.89
N ILE A 389 27.16 -6.22 -19.12
CA ILE A 389 26.27 -7.09 -19.90
C ILE A 389 25.93 -6.37 -21.20
N TYR A 390 26.09 -7.06 -22.31
CA TYR A 390 25.83 -6.51 -23.63
C TYR A 390 24.67 -7.24 -24.30
N LEU A 391 23.76 -6.46 -24.89
CA LEU A 391 22.75 -6.93 -25.82
C LEU A 391 23.06 -6.36 -27.21
N ASN A 392 23.27 -7.21 -28.19
CA ASN A 392 23.69 -6.81 -29.55
C ASN A 392 24.93 -5.90 -29.60
N GLY A 393 25.86 -6.12 -28.68
CA GLY A 393 27.08 -5.31 -28.55
C GLY A 393 26.89 -3.95 -27.88
N THR A 394 25.68 -3.63 -27.40
CA THR A 394 25.37 -2.41 -26.63
C THR A 394 25.27 -2.75 -25.15
N ASP A 395 25.89 -1.96 -24.28
CA ASP A 395 25.79 -2.11 -22.83
C ASP A 395 24.34 -1.85 -22.37
N ILE A 396 23.73 -2.83 -21.67
CA ILE A 396 22.33 -2.73 -21.21
C ILE A 396 22.10 -1.55 -20.26
N LYS A 397 23.12 -1.08 -19.53
CA LYS A 397 23.01 0.10 -18.66
C LYS A 397 22.76 1.40 -19.42
N THR A 398 23.14 1.46 -20.69
CA THR A 398 22.98 2.64 -21.53
C THR A 398 21.65 2.65 -22.28
N LEU A 399 20.92 1.54 -22.26
CA LEU A 399 19.63 1.39 -22.92
C LEU A 399 18.48 1.86 -22.02
N ASP A 400 17.46 2.45 -22.63
CA ASP A 400 16.18 2.62 -21.95
C ASP A 400 15.56 1.27 -21.58
N CYS A 401 15.00 1.15 -20.37
CA CYS A 401 14.44 -0.10 -19.87
C CYS A 401 13.33 -0.69 -20.76
N ASN A 402 12.50 0.16 -21.36
CA ASN A 402 11.45 -0.30 -22.25
C ASN A 402 12.06 -0.92 -23.52
N THR A 403 13.04 -0.21 -24.12
CA THR A 403 13.77 -0.70 -25.31
C THR A 403 14.49 -2.02 -25.02
N LEU A 404 15.14 -2.16 -23.86
CA LEU A 404 15.78 -3.41 -23.44
C LEU A 404 14.75 -4.53 -23.28
N ARG A 405 13.70 -4.27 -22.49
CA ARG A 405 12.69 -5.27 -22.16
C ARG A 405 11.84 -5.65 -23.36
N ASP A 406 11.66 -4.77 -24.35
CA ASP A 406 10.97 -5.13 -25.60
C ASP A 406 11.74 -6.18 -26.42
N ASN A 407 13.05 -6.20 -26.30
CA ASN A 407 13.91 -7.16 -26.97
C ASN A 407 14.12 -8.49 -26.23
N ILE A 408 13.60 -8.60 -25.00
CA ILE A 408 13.73 -9.80 -24.17
C ILE A 408 12.33 -10.25 -23.71
N ALA A 409 11.96 -11.49 -23.97
CA ALA A 409 10.76 -12.13 -23.41
C ALA A 409 11.18 -13.05 -22.26
N LEU A 410 10.43 -13.04 -21.17
CA LEU A 410 10.65 -13.89 -20.00
C LEU A 410 9.41 -14.75 -19.70
N ALA A 411 9.62 -16.07 -19.55
CA ALA A 411 8.70 -16.96 -18.86
C ALA A 411 9.29 -17.28 -17.48
N PRO A 412 8.75 -16.69 -16.39
CA PRO A 412 9.33 -16.84 -15.06
C PRO A 412 9.04 -18.20 -14.44
N GLN A 413 9.85 -18.60 -13.47
CA GLN A 413 9.71 -19.86 -12.72
C GLN A 413 8.32 -19.98 -12.07
N LYS A 414 7.86 -18.93 -11.38
CA LYS A 414 6.52 -18.85 -10.80
C LYS A 414 5.57 -18.19 -11.78
N SER A 415 4.71 -19.01 -12.41
CA SER A 415 3.72 -18.51 -13.38
C SER A 415 2.64 -17.69 -12.68
N MET A 416 2.68 -16.37 -12.86
CA MET A 416 1.64 -15.44 -12.41
C MET A 416 0.62 -15.22 -13.52
N LEU A 417 -0.66 -15.48 -13.22
CA LEU A 417 -1.78 -15.19 -14.11
C LEU A 417 -2.67 -14.12 -13.48
N PHE A 418 -3.12 -13.20 -14.31
CA PHE A 418 -4.03 -12.14 -13.90
C PHE A 418 -5.49 -12.60 -14.01
N THR A 419 -6.37 -12.01 -13.22
CA THR A 419 -7.81 -12.17 -13.39
C THR A 419 -8.22 -11.60 -14.74
N GLY A 420 -8.95 -12.37 -15.51
CA GLY A 420 -9.33 -12.03 -16.88
C GLY A 420 -9.43 -13.29 -17.74
N THR A 421 -9.59 -13.15 -19.05
CA THR A 421 -9.70 -14.31 -19.94
C THR A 421 -8.34 -14.99 -20.18
N VAL A 422 -8.36 -16.22 -20.68
CA VAL A 422 -7.16 -16.92 -21.15
C VAL A 422 -6.50 -16.11 -22.27
N PHE A 423 -7.31 -15.56 -23.18
CA PHE A 423 -6.85 -14.71 -24.27
C PHE A 423 -6.08 -13.50 -23.75
N GLU A 424 -6.66 -12.71 -22.84
CA GLU A 424 -6.02 -11.54 -22.24
C GLU A 424 -4.72 -11.89 -21.54
N ASN A 425 -4.69 -13.03 -20.85
CA ASN A 425 -3.47 -13.49 -20.17
C ASN A 425 -2.33 -13.83 -21.12
N ILE A 426 -2.60 -14.37 -22.29
CA ILE A 426 -1.58 -14.62 -23.31
C ILE A 426 -1.22 -13.33 -24.02
N ALA A 427 -2.22 -12.54 -24.46
CA ALA A 427 -2.04 -11.27 -25.15
C ALA A 427 -1.30 -10.21 -24.29
N TRP A 428 -1.20 -10.41 -22.97
CA TRP A 428 -0.38 -9.55 -22.08
C TRP A 428 1.06 -9.38 -22.58
N GLY A 429 1.63 -10.40 -23.25
CA GLY A 429 2.98 -10.32 -23.82
C GLY A 429 3.07 -9.37 -25.02
N ASN A 430 1.98 -9.19 -25.77
CA ASN A 430 1.82 -8.22 -26.84
C ASN A 430 0.35 -7.80 -26.94
N PRO A 431 -0.03 -6.64 -26.36
CA PRO A 431 -1.43 -6.17 -26.37
C PRO A 431 -2.02 -5.95 -27.77
N ASN A 432 -1.17 -5.80 -28.79
CA ASN A 432 -1.57 -5.62 -30.18
C ASN A 432 -1.60 -6.93 -30.99
N ALA A 433 -1.43 -8.09 -30.33
CA ALA A 433 -1.41 -9.38 -30.99
C ALA A 433 -2.78 -9.73 -31.59
N LEU A 434 -2.78 -10.21 -32.82
CA LEU A 434 -3.98 -10.73 -33.45
C LEU A 434 -4.39 -12.06 -32.79
N LYS A 435 -5.67 -12.40 -32.89
CA LYS A 435 -6.22 -13.64 -32.31
C LYS A 435 -5.46 -14.88 -32.79
N GLU A 436 -5.11 -14.91 -34.07
CA GLU A 436 -4.35 -15.99 -34.71
C GLU A 436 -2.94 -16.12 -34.09
N GLU A 437 -2.30 -15.01 -33.77
CA GLU A 437 -0.97 -15.00 -33.13
C GLU A 437 -1.01 -15.55 -31.73
N VAL A 438 -2.05 -15.19 -30.96
CA VAL A 438 -2.30 -15.72 -29.61
C VAL A 438 -2.51 -17.24 -29.67
N ILE A 439 -3.31 -17.71 -30.62
CA ILE A 439 -3.56 -19.15 -30.81
C ILE A 439 -2.28 -19.88 -31.25
N GLN A 440 -1.48 -19.29 -32.15
CA GLN A 440 -0.18 -19.87 -32.54
C GLN A 440 0.79 -19.97 -31.39
N ALA A 441 0.89 -18.93 -30.54
CA ALA A 441 1.70 -18.95 -29.36
C ALA A 441 1.23 -20.02 -28.34
N ALA A 442 -0.08 -20.15 -28.17
CA ALA A 442 -0.66 -21.19 -27.32
C ALA A 442 -0.39 -22.62 -27.85
N ARG A 443 -0.45 -22.84 -29.17
CA ARG A 443 -0.09 -24.12 -29.79
C ARG A 443 1.37 -24.45 -29.60
N ALA A 444 2.25 -23.48 -29.78
CA ALA A 444 3.69 -23.64 -29.56
C ALA A 444 4.04 -23.99 -28.11
N ALA A 445 3.34 -23.37 -27.16
CA ALA A 445 3.44 -23.68 -25.75
C ALA A 445 2.70 -24.95 -25.31
N GLN A 446 2.09 -25.71 -26.25
CA GLN A 446 1.22 -26.86 -25.97
C GLN A 446 0.05 -26.51 -25.03
N ALA A 447 -0.43 -25.28 -25.07
CA ALA A 447 -1.55 -24.81 -24.26
C ALA A 447 -2.90 -24.98 -24.96
N ASP A 448 -2.96 -24.87 -26.30
CA ASP A 448 -4.18 -24.90 -27.08
C ASP A 448 -5.02 -26.17 -26.83
N GLU A 449 -4.38 -27.34 -26.68
CA GLU A 449 -5.09 -28.60 -26.43
C GLU A 449 -5.97 -28.57 -25.17
N PHE A 450 -5.50 -28.03 -24.07
CA PHE A 450 -6.32 -27.94 -22.85
C PHE A 450 -7.26 -26.73 -22.88
N ILE A 451 -6.87 -25.63 -23.56
CA ILE A 451 -7.73 -24.45 -23.71
C ILE A 451 -9.00 -24.82 -24.48
N GLN A 452 -8.90 -25.63 -25.53
CA GLN A 452 -10.06 -26.12 -26.30
C GLN A 452 -10.99 -27.03 -25.47
N LYS A 453 -10.52 -27.62 -24.38
CA LYS A 453 -11.28 -28.53 -23.49
C LYS A 453 -12.00 -27.83 -22.35
N ILE A 454 -11.65 -26.58 -22.04
CA ILE A 454 -12.33 -25.81 -20.99
C ILE A 454 -13.54 -25.08 -21.57
N PRO A 455 -14.58 -24.83 -20.74
CA PRO A 455 -15.71 -24.01 -21.16
C PRO A 455 -15.24 -22.65 -21.67
N ASP A 456 -15.89 -22.11 -22.70
CA ASP A 456 -15.57 -20.82 -23.32
C ASP A 456 -14.14 -20.67 -23.87
N GLN A 457 -13.33 -21.73 -23.86
CA GLN A 457 -12.02 -21.80 -24.48
C GLN A 457 -11.12 -20.60 -24.12
N TYR A 458 -10.71 -19.79 -25.12
CA TYR A 458 -9.88 -18.59 -24.92
C TYR A 458 -10.58 -17.47 -24.16
N GLU A 459 -11.92 -17.45 -24.15
CA GLU A 459 -12.73 -16.48 -23.39
C GLU A 459 -13.01 -16.94 -21.96
N SER A 460 -12.56 -18.13 -21.56
CA SER A 460 -12.69 -18.64 -20.20
C SER A 460 -12.02 -17.69 -19.20
N ILE A 461 -12.76 -17.31 -18.15
CA ILE A 461 -12.27 -16.41 -17.10
C ILE A 461 -11.38 -17.19 -16.13
N LEU A 462 -10.18 -16.67 -15.93
CA LEU A 462 -9.24 -17.13 -14.92
C LEU A 462 -9.47 -16.38 -13.62
N GLY A 463 -9.63 -17.12 -12.51
CA GLY A 463 -9.67 -16.53 -11.17
C GLY A 463 -8.32 -15.99 -10.75
N GLN A 464 -8.29 -15.34 -9.57
CA GLN A 464 -7.08 -14.75 -9.00
C GLN A 464 -5.91 -15.76 -8.99
N SER A 465 -4.79 -15.37 -9.57
CA SER A 465 -3.59 -16.22 -9.75
C SER A 465 -3.87 -17.53 -10.49
N GLY A 466 -4.95 -17.60 -11.31
CA GLY A 466 -5.33 -18.79 -12.09
C GLY A 466 -5.68 -20.00 -11.20
N VAL A 467 -6.37 -19.77 -10.07
CA VAL A 467 -6.71 -20.81 -9.08
C VAL A 467 -7.42 -22.02 -9.67
N ASN A 468 -8.11 -21.85 -10.79
CA ASN A 468 -8.85 -22.88 -11.53
C ASN A 468 -8.00 -23.70 -12.52
N LEU A 469 -6.68 -23.46 -12.59
CA LEU A 469 -5.76 -24.17 -13.46
C LEU A 469 -4.72 -24.98 -12.68
N SER A 470 -4.28 -26.11 -13.25
CA SER A 470 -3.14 -26.87 -12.73
C SER A 470 -1.81 -26.12 -12.93
N GLY A 471 -0.77 -26.48 -12.17
CA GLY A 471 0.56 -25.86 -12.28
C GLY A 471 1.13 -25.93 -13.71
N GLY A 472 1.04 -27.07 -14.37
CA GLY A 472 1.50 -27.23 -15.75
C GLY A 472 0.68 -26.44 -16.78
N GLN A 473 -0.64 -26.24 -16.56
CA GLN A 473 -1.47 -25.38 -17.39
C GLN A 473 -1.05 -23.91 -17.24
N LYS A 474 -0.79 -23.43 -16.00
CA LYS A 474 -0.29 -22.09 -15.75
C LYS A 474 1.06 -21.86 -16.42
N GLN A 475 1.99 -22.82 -16.33
CA GLN A 475 3.28 -22.72 -17.00
C GLN A 475 3.15 -22.60 -18.51
N ARG A 476 2.29 -23.42 -19.15
CA ARG A 476 2.05 -23.34 -20.58
C ARG A 476 1.47 -22.01 -21.04
N ILE A 477 0.54 -21.41 -20.27
CA ILE A 477 0.03 -20.05 -20.56
C ILE A 477 1.17 -19.02 -20.40
N SER A 478 2.00 -19.16 -19.38
CA SER A 478 3.15 -18.25 -19.16
C SER A 478 4.16 -18.33 -20.31
N ILE A 479 4.43 -19.54 -20.84
CA ILE A 479 5.28 -19.72 -22.03
C ILE A 479 4.62 -19.10 -23.26
N ALA A 480 3.30 -19.31 -23.48
CA ALA A 480 2.55 -18.71 -24.58
C ALA A 480 2.62 -17.16 -24.53
N ARG A 481 2.48 -16.57 -23.34
CA ARG A 481 2.66 -15.13 -23.10
C ARG A 481 4.04 -14.62 -23.51
N ALA A 482 5.09 -15.36 -23.20
CA ALA A 482 6.45 -15.00 -23.62
C ALA A 482 6.66 -15.14 -25.12
N LEU A 483 6.03 -16.13 -25.76
CA LEU A 483 6.15 -16.39 -27.19
C LEU A 483 5.42 -15.35 -28.06
N VAL A 484 4.23 -14.90 -27.64
CA VAL A 484 3.44 -13.91 -28.40
C VAL A 484 4.15 -12.56 -28.50
N LYS A 485 5.08 -12.26 -27.60
CA LYS A 485 5.88 -11.02 -27.58
C LYS A 485 6.81 -10.91 -28.81
N LYS A 486 7.21 -12.03 -29.43
CA LYS A 486 8.09 -12.08 -30.61
C LYS A 486 9.45 -11.38 -30.44
N SER A 487 9.98 -11.34 -29.22
CA SER A 487 11.29 -10.74 -28.92
C SER A 487 12.44 -11.59 -29.49
N PRO A 488 13.58 -10.97 -29.88
CA PRO A 488 14.76 -11.68 -30.40
C PRO A 488 15.42 -12.61 -29.36
N VAL A 489 15.29 -12.29 -28.05
CA VAL A 489 15.79 -13.11 -26.95
C VAL A 489 14.62 -13.64 -26.14
N LEU A 490 14.59 -14.95 -25.88
CA LEU A 490 13.60 -15.63 -25.04
C LEU A 490 14.30 -16.28 -23.84
N ILE A 491 13.91 -15.90 -22.63
CA ILE A 491 14.40 -16.48 -21.40
C ILE A 491 13.29 -17.35 -20.78
N LEU A 492 13.61 -18.60 -20.52
CA LEU A 492 12.74 -19.60 -19.90
C LEU A 492 13.35 -19.99 -18.56
N ASP A 493 12.85 -19.40 -17.45
CA ASP A 493 13.38 -19.67 -16.11
C ASP A 493 12.59 -20.80 -15.43
N ASP A 494 13.13 -22.01 -15.51
CA ASP A 494 12.57 -23.26 -14.92
C ASP A 494 11.05 -23.45 -15.13
N CYS A 495 10.54 -22.84 -16.19
CA CYS A 495 9.10 -22.76 -16.48
C CYS A 495 8.51 -24.05 -17.05
N THR A 496 9.32 -25.10 -17.23
CA THR A 496 8.89 -26.42 -17.68
C THR A 496 8.88 -27.46 -16.55
N SER A 497 9.23 -27.08 -15.33
CA SER A 497 9.40 -28.02 -14.20
C SER A 497 8.12 -28.77 -13.79
N ALA A 498 6.93 -28.17 -14.00
CA ALA A 498 5.64 -28.81 -13.75
C ALA A 498 5.04 -29.51 -15.01
N LEU A 499 5.78 -29.57 -16.11
CA LEU A 499 5.38 -30.30 -17.31
C LEU A 499 5.85 -31.75 -17.25
N ASP A 500 5.06 -32.65 -17.83
CA ASP A 500 5.51 -34.01 -18.11
C ASP A 500 6.55 -34.02 -19.23
N ALA A 501 7.39 -35.05 -19.27
CA ALA A 501 8.50 -35.14 -20.21
C ALA A 501 8.08 -35.10 -21.68
N VAL A 502 6.88 -35.64 -22.01
CA VAL A 502 6.36 -35.64 -23.39
C VAL A 502 5.97 -34.23 -23.80
N THR A 503 5.23 -33.53 -22.96
CA THR A 503 4.80 -32.13 -23.21
C THR A 503 6.01 -31.21 -23.29
N GLU A 504 6.98 -31.35 -22.39
CA GLU A 504 8.23 -30.59 -22.42
C GLU A 504 9.02 -30.80 -23.72
N ALA A 505 9.16 -32.04 -24.17
CA ALA A 505 9.80 -32.36 -25.46
C ALA A 505 9.08 -31.74 -26.67
N LYS A 506 7.74 -31.71 -26.65
CA LYS A 506 6.94 -31.04 -27.67
C LYS A 506 7.16 -29.54 -27.68
N VAL A 507 7.12 -28.87 -26.51
CA VAL A 507 7.39 -27.44 -26.39
C VAL A 507 8.78 -27.11 -26.91
N ARG A 508 9.80 -27.84 -26.50
CA ARG A 508 11.19 -27.66 -26.98
C ARG A 508 11.31 -27.81 -28.51
N ARG A 509 10.67 -28.83 -29.10
CA ARG A 509 10.65 -29.03 -30.55
C ARG A 509 9.99 -27.87 -31.26
N CYS A 510 8.86 -27.37 -30.73
CA CYS A 510 8.18 -26.20 -31.28
C CYS A 510 9.07 -24.95 -31.20
N LEU A 511 9.72 -24.70 -30.07
CA LEU A 511 10.63 -23.56 -29.91
C LEU A 511 11.75 -23.54 -30.95
N LYS A 512 12.34 -24.69 -31.26
CA LYS A 512 13.39 -24.82 -32.29
C LYS A 512 12.88 -24.56 -33.71
N ASN A 513 11.59 -24.78 -33.98
CA ASN A 513 11.00 -24.64 -35.30
C ASN A 513 10.32 -23.28 -35.55
N ILE A 514 10.01 -22.48 -34.51
CA ILE A 514 9.27 -21.20 -34.65
C ILE A 514 10.13 -20.13 -35.32
N ASP A 515 11.38 -20.00 -34.90
CA ASP A 515 12.28 -19.01 -35.47
C ASP A 515 13.74 -19.42 -35.20
N THR A 516 14.44 -19.82 -36.28
CA THR A 516 15.84 -20.23 -36.21
C THR A 516 16.80 -19.09 -35.87
N GLN A 517 16.30 -17.83 -35.83
CA GLN A 517 17.08 -16.65 -35.53
C GLN A 517 16.89 -16.18 -34.06
N LYS A 518 15.97 -16.80 -33.33
CA LYS A 518 15.67 -16.42 -31.93
C LYS A 518 16.70 -17.06 -30.97
N THR A 519 17.31 -16.24 -30.15
CA THR A 519 18.21 -16.72 -29.08
C THR A 519 17.36 -17.20 -27.91
N VAL A 520 17.61 -18.41 -27.43
CA VAL A 520 16.86 -19.00 -26.31
C VAL A 520 17.81 -19.25 -25.13
N ILE A 521 17.48 -18.69 -23.97
CA ILE A 521 18.16 -18.97 -22.70
C ILE A 521 17.24 -19.81 -21.85
N MET A 522 17.64 -21.05 -21.59
CA MET A 522 16.84 -22.01 -20.85
C MET A 522 17.50 -22.31 -19.50
N ILE A 523 16.94 -21.77 -18.43
CA ILE A 523 17.36 -22.10 -17.06
C ILE A 523 16.61 -23.35 -16.64
N THR A 524 17.32 -24.40 -16.28
CA THR A 524 16.70 -25.68 -15.90
C THR A 524 17.55 -26.42 -14.85
N GLN A 525 16.88 -27.26 -14.07
CA GLN A 525 17.54 -28.22 -13.18
C GLN A 525 17.60 -29.63 -13.81
N ARG A 526 16.92 -29.85 -14.95
CA ARG A 526 16.83 -31.14 -15.61
C ARG A 526 17.90 -31.30 -16.68
N ILE A 527 18.76 -32.29 -16.51
CA ILE A 527 19.82 -32.59 -17.48
C ILE A 527 19.22 -33.04 -18.82
N GLY A 528 18.09 -33.76 -18.80
CA GLY A 528 17.37 -34.20 -19.99
C GLY A 528 16.85 -33.05 -20.85
N THR A 529 16.70 -31.85 -20.28
CA THR A 529 16.39 -30.61 -21.03
C THR A 529 17.66 -29.94 -21.51
N ALA A 530 18.66 -29.80 -20.64
CA ALA A 530 19.90 -29.07 -20.92
C ALA A 530 20.74 -29.70 -22.03
N MET A 531 20.78 -31.03 -22.12
CA MET A 531 21.64 -31.76 -23.08
C MET A 531 21.32 -31.51 -24.56
N PHE A 532 20.15 -30.93 -24.86
CA PHE A 532 19.74 -30.60 -26.23
C PHE A 532 20.05 -29.15 -26.65
N ALA A 533 20.60 -28.34 -25.73
CA ALA A 533 21.04 -26.98 -26.03
C ALA A 533 22.35 -26.99 -26.84
N ASP A 534 22.54 -25.93 -27.65
CA ASP A 534 23.76 -25.76 -28.43
C ASP A 534 24.95 -25.53 -27.53
N LYS A 535 24.75 -24.78 -26.44
CA LYS A 535 25.75 -24.55 -25.36
C LYS A 535 25.09 -24.71 -23.99
N ILE A 536 25.90 -25.12 -23.04
CA ILE A 536 25.49 -25.29 -21.64
C ILE A 536 26.45 -24.50 -20.78
N LEU A 537 25.90 -23.67 -19.90
CA LEU A 537 26.61 -22.97 -18.83
C LEU A 537 26.34 -23.72 -17.52
N VAL A 538 27.39 -24.20 -16.88
CA VAL A 538 27.32 -24.87 -15.59
C VAL A 538 27.71 -23.87 -14.50
N LEU A 539 26.75 -23.53 -13.65
CA LEU A 539 26.98 -22.63 -12.52
C LEU A 539 27.09 -23.42 -11.21
N ASP A 540 28.10 -23.11 -10.42
CA ASP A 540 28.28 -23.60 -9.07
C ASP A 540 28.75 -22.46 -8.15
N ASN A 541 27.99 -22.17 -7.07
CA ASN A 541 28.26 -21.08 -6.13
C ASN A 541 28.56 -19.70 -6.82
N GLY A 542 27.82 -19.41 -7.88
CA GLY A 542 27.93 -18.16 -8.64
C GLY A 542 29.08 -18.08 -9.63
N VAL A 543 29.83 -19.17 -9.80
CA VAL A 543 30.98 -19.24 -10.71
C VAL A 543 30.67 -20.14 -11.91
N ASN A 544 31.18 -19.77 -13.09
CA ASN A 544 31.18 -20.64 -14.26
C ASN A 544 32.21 -21.76 -14.07
N VAL A 545 31.71 -23.00 -13.86
CA VAL A 545 32.58 -24.19 -13.72
C VAL A 545 32.65 -25.02 -15.00
N GLY A 546 31.89 -24.67 -16.04
CA GLY A 546 31.88 -25.32 -17.34
C GLY A 546 31.03 -24.60 -18.36
N PHE A 547 31.55 -24.40 -19.57
CA PHE A 547 30.86 -23.79 -20.69
C PHE A 547 31.23 -24.53 -21.98
N GLY A 548 30.22 -25.10 -22.66
CA GLY A 548 30.44 -25.87 -23.88
C GLY A 548 29.23 -26.73 -24.25
N SER A 549 29.41 -27.64 -25.22
CA SER A 549 28.42 -28.62 -25.61
C SER A 549 28.25 -29.74 -24.55
N HIS A 550 27.16 -30.47 -24.61
CA HIS A 550 26.89 -31.63 -23.75
C HIS A 550 28.09 -32.64 -23.75
N LYS A 551 28.59 -32.97 -24.95
CA LYS A 551 29.71 -33.93 -25.10
C LYS A 551 31.02 -33.44 -24.48
N GLU A 552 31.32 -32.15 -24.65
CA GLU A 552 32.50 -31.53 -24.07
C GLU A 552 32.43 -31.51 -22.53
N LEU A 553 31.28 -31.14 -21.98
CA LEU A 553 31.10 -31.01 -20.54
C LEU A 553 31.06 -32.34 -19.79
N LEU A 554 30.58 -33.41 -20.42
CA LEU A 554 30.68 -34.77 -19.84
C LEU A 554 32.11 -35.20 -19.57
N ASN A 555 33.06 -34.73 -20.41
CA ASN A 555 34.47 -35.08 -20.29
C ASN A 555 35.28 -34.10 -19.45
N SER A 556 34.89 -32.81 -19.44
CA SER A 556 35.68 -31.72 -18.85
C SER A 556 35.19 -31.18 -17.54
N CYS A 557 33.87 -31.32 -17.21
CA CYS A 557 33.23 -30.70 -16.04
C CYS A 557 32.72 -31.73 -15.04
N LYS A 558 33.37 -31.83 -13.88
CA LYS A 558 33.00 -32.78 -12.80
C LYS A 558 31.56 -32.50 -12.27
N THR A 559 31.20 -31.24 -12.08
CA THR A 559 29.89 -30.83 -11.60
C THR A 559 28.80 -31.25 -12.59
N TYR A 560 29.01 -31.02 -13.90
CA TYR A 560 28.06 -31.45 -14.93
C TYR A 560 27.90 -32.96 -15.00
N LYS A 561 29.00 -33.67 -14.93
CA LYS A 561 29.00 -35.14 -14.91
C LYS A 561 28.28 -35.68 -13.67
N GLY A 562 28.50 -35.10 -12.51
CA GLY A 562 27.81 -35.49 -11.28
C GLY A 562 26.29 -35.28 -11.36
N ILE A 563 25.82 -34.15 -11.97
CA ILE A 563 24.39 -33.92 -12.23
C ILE A 563 23.84 -34.96 -13.22
N PHE A 564 24.60 -35.25 -14.27
CA PHE A 564 24.20 -36.25 -15.29
C PHE A 564 24.08 -37.65 -14.67
N ASP A 565 25.10 -38.09 -13.94
CA ASP A 565 25.11 -39.42 -13.30
C ASP A 565 23.99 -39.57 -12.26
N SER A 566 23.68 -38.49 -11.54
CA SER A 566 22.61 -38.46 -10.54
C SER A 566 21.20 -38.56 -11.15
N GLN A 567 20.98 -37.97 -12.34
CA GLN A 567 19.64 -37.91 -12.93
C GLN A 567 19.38 -39.00 -13.97
N ILE A 568 20.37 -39.39 -14.75
CA ILE A 568 20.26 -40.36 -15.85
C ILE A 568 20.92 -41.70 -15.50
N GLY A 569 21.96 -41.70 -14.67
CA GLY A 569 22.61 -42.92 -14.23
C GLY A 569 21.67 -43.90 -13.54
N ASP A 570 20.72 -43.43 -12.75
CA ASP A 570 19.68 -44.22 -12.13
C ASP A 570 18.65 -44.80 -13.13
N ASP A 571 18.38 -44.08 -14.22
CA ASP A 571 17.43 -44.49 -15.28
C ASP A 571 18.05 -45.55 -16.21
N LEU A 572 19.36 -45.49 -16.45
CA LEU A 572 20.10 -46.55 -17.16
C LEU A 572 20.12 -47.83 -16.36
N ASN A 573 20.24 -47.75 -15.04
CA ASN A 573 20.16 -48.91 -14.12
C ASN A 573 18.74 -49.49 -14.01
N ARG A 574 17.69 -48.71 -14.34
CA ARG A 574 16.27 -49.14 -14.37
C ARG A 574 15.81 -49.61 -15.74
N GLY A 575 16.69 -49.71 -16.75
CA GLY A 575 16.38 -50.31 -18.07
C GLY A 575 15.56 -49.42 -19.01
N ASN A 576 15.44 -48.11 -18.76
CA ASN A 576 14.79 -47.17 -19.64
C ASN A 576 15.81 -46.61 -20.65
N THR A 577 15.89 -47.19 -21.82
CA THR A 577 16.70 -46.69 -22.95
C THR A 577 15.98 -45.48 -23.58
N TYR A 578 16.49 -44.28 -23.34
CA TYR A 578 16.09 -43.11 -24.14
C TYR A 578 16.82 -43.14 -25.48
N VAL A 579 16.14 -43.54 -26.58
CA VAL A 579 16.52 -43.34 -27.98
C VAL A 579 15.79 -42.12 -28.51
#